data_a3f8bb3974bc8b6836388aeac68e428f
#
_entry.id   a3f8bb3974bc8b6836388aeac68e428f
#
_cell.length_a   1.000
_cell.length_b   1.000
_cell.length_c   1.000
_cell.angle_alpha   90.00
_cell.angle_beta   90.00
_cell.angle_gamma   90.00
#
_symmetry.space_group_name_H-M   'P 1'
#
loop_
_entity.id
_entity.type
_entity.pdbx_description
1 polymer ?
#
loop_
_entity_poly.entity_id
_entity_poly.type
_entity_poly.pdbx_seq_one_letter_code
_entity_poly.pdbx_strand_id
1 'polypeptide(L)'
;ELGPHGDTKPEQITADGVVICAGVGSRALAAMLGDRINIYPVKGYSITVNLDDDASQQAAPWVSLMDDPVKIVSSRLAPDRLRVAGTAEFNGYNYDIRADRIEPLVTWVRREMPRVNTSAAVPWAGLRPMLPDLMPKVGAGKRSGVFYNTGHGHLGWTLAAATAETITAIITARLPV
;
A
#
# COMPACT_ATOMS: atom_id res chain seq x y z
N GLU A 1 13.38 -4.23 4.54
CA GLU A 1 14.56 -4.32 5.45
C GLU A 1 14.49 -3.12 6.38
N LEU A 2 14.25 -3.38 7.65
CA LEU A 2 14.62 -2.42 8.68
C LEU A 2 16.15 -2.40 8.65
N GLY A 3 16.72 -1.25 8.28
CA GLY A 3 18.16 -1.05 8.32
C GLY A 3 18.74 -1.41 9.69
N PRO A 4 20.07 -1.59 9.82
CA PRO A 4 20.69 -1.98 11.06
C PRO A 4 20.46 -0.88 12.10
N HIS A 5 19.41 -1.04 12.90
CA HIS A 5 19.31 -0.32 14.15
C HIS A 5 20.36 -0.94 15.07
N GLY A 6 21.36 -0.13 15.45
CA GLY A 6 22.38 -0.52 16.39
C GLY A 6 21.78 -1.13 17.65
N ASP A 7 22.60 -1.86 18.40
CA ASP A 7 22.32 -2.63 19.63
C ASP A 7 21.48 -1.90 20.68
N THR A 8 20.19 -1.66 20.37
CA THR A 8 19.24 -1.24 21.37
C THR A 8 18.64 -2.50 21.99
N LYS A 9 18.83 -2.66 23.30
CA LYS A 9 18.15 -3.72 24.07
C LYS A 9 16.64 -3.61 23.78
N PRO A 10 15.93 -4.75 23.59
CA PRO A 10 14.51 -4.73 23.38
C PRO A 10 13.82 -4.02 24.56
N GLU A 11 13.05 -2.99 24.26
CA GLU A 11 12.23 -2.28 25.23
C GLU A 11 10.91 -3.03 25.39
N GLN A 12 10.49 -3.24 26.64
CA GLN A 12 9.19 -3.86 26.95
C GLN A 12 8.18 -2.76 27.27
N ILE A 13 7.11 -2.70 26.49
CA ILE A 13 5.99 -1.79 26.71
C ILE A 13 4.79 -2.60 27.19
N THR A 14 4.17 -2.17 28.29
CA THR A 14 2.91 -2.74 28.81
C THR A 14 1.75 -1.86 28.37
N ALA A 15 0.70 -2.48 27.83
CA ALA A 15 -0.52 -1.81 27.40
C ALA A 15 -1.74 -2.72 27.66
N ASP A 16 -2.93 -2.12 27.80
CA ASP A 16 -4.18 -2.86 28.01
C ASP A 16 -4.64 -3.61 26.77
N GLY A 17 -4.20 -3.14 25.60
CA GLY A 17 -4.48 -3.78 24.32
C GLY A 17 -3.50 -3.39 23.24
N VAL A 18 -3.45 -4.21 22.18
CA VAL A 18 -2.63 -3.97 20.99
C VAL A 18 -3.48 -4.08 19.72
N VAL A 19 -3.34 -3.11 18.82
CA VAL A 19 -3.97 -3.15 17.49
C VAL A 19 -2.90 -3.43 16.44
N ILE A 20 -3.04 -4.53 15.72
CA ILE A 20 -2.10 -4.93 14.68
C ILE A 20 -2.53 -4.33 13.35
N CYS A 21 -1.74 -3.35 12.87
CA CYS A 21 -1.94 -2.59 11.62
C CYS A 21 -0.70 -2.69 10.70
N ALA A 22 0.00 -3.82 10.69
CA ALA A 22 1.32 -3.97 10.08
C ALA A 22 1.30 -4.40 8.59
N GLY A 23 0.20 -4.15 7.87
CA GLY A 23 0.09 -4.48 6.44
C GLY A 23 0.39 -5.96 6.18
N VAL A 24 1.33 -6.26 5.27
CA VAL A 24 1.73 -7.67 4.97
C VAL A 24 2.41 -8.37 6.15
N GLY A 25 3.02 -7.63 7.07
CA GLY A 25 3.62 -8.16 8.30
C GLY A 25 2.59 -8.68 9.32
N SER A 26 1.34 -8.24 9.22
CA SER A 26 0.27 -8.66 10.14
C SER A 26 0.05 -10.18 10.14
N ARG A 27 0.32 -10.86 9.02
CA ARG A 27 0.21 -12.32 8.94
C ARG A 27 1.15 -13.03 9.92
N ALA A 28 2.41 -12.60 9.96
CA ALA A 28 3.42 -13.18 10.87
C ALA A 28 3.10 -12.85 12.32
N LEU A 29 2.75 -11.59 12.62
CA LEU A 29 2.39 -11.18 13.97
C LEU A 29 1.13 -11.90 14.49
N ALA A 30 0.11 -12.08 13.65
CA ALA A 30 -1.08 -12.84 14.01
C ALA A 30 -0.73 -14.31 14.33
N ALA A 31 0.13 -14.94 13.54
CA ALA A 31 0.56 -16.33 13.79
C ALA A 31 1.28 -16.48 15.14
N MET A 32 2.13 -15.53 15.53
CA MET A 32 2.78 -15.48 16.85
C MET A 32 1.78 -15.38 18.00
N LEU A 33 0.62 -14.79 17.76
CA LEU A 33 -0.46 -14.62 18.74
C LEU A 33 -1.50 -15.77 18.71
N GLY A 34 -1.29 -16.78 17.84
CA GLY A 34 -2.20 -17.92 17.68
C GLY A 34 -3.39 -17.67 16.77
N ASP A 35 -3.39 -16.55 16.04
CA ASP A 35 -4.40 -16.21 15.04
C ASP A 35 -3.92 -16.54 13.63
N ARG A 36 -4.88 -16.78 12.73
CA ARG A 36 -4.60 -17.00 11.33
C ARG A 36 -5.27 -15.92 10.48
N ILE A 37 -4.44 -15.11 9.82
CA ILE A 37 -4.89 -14.09 8.85
C ILE A 37 -4.25 -14.41 7.50
N ASN A 38 -5.07 -14.71 6.49
CA ASN A 38 -4.61 -15.18 5.17
C ASN A 38 -4.20 -14.00 4.26
N ILE A 39 -3.45 -13.04 4.78
CA ILE A 39 -2.90 -11.96 3.97
C ILE A 39 -1.88 -12.53 3.00
N TYR A 40 -2.05 -12.23 1.70
CA TYR A 40 -1.09 -12.48 0.65
C TYR A 40 -0.52 -11.15 0.13
N PRO A 41 0.82 -11.04 -0.01
CA PRO A 41 1.44 -9.84 -0.57
C PRO A 41 1.27 -9.81 -2.09
N VAL A 42 0.39 -8.94 -2.58
CA VAL A 42 0.24 -8.70 -4.02
C VAL A 42 1.06 -7.49 -4.40
N LYS A 43 2.14 -7.71 -5.15
CA LYS A 43 3.06 -6.64 -5.54
C LYS A 43 2.45 -5.75 -6.63
N GLY A 44 2.49 -4.45 -6.41
CA GLY A 44 2.14 -3.44 -7.38
C GLY A 44 3.34 -2.60 -7.74
N TYR A 45 3.34 -2.04 -8.95
CA TYR A 45 4.38 -1.16 -9.45
C TYR A 45 3.85 0.23 -9.73
N SER A 46 4.72 1.21 -9.66
CA SER A 46 4.44 2.56 -10.12
C SER A 46 5.70 3.24 -10.62
N ILE A 47 5.50 4.29 -11.40
CA ILE A 47 6.53 5.26 -11.74
C ILE A 47 6.10 6.62 -11.24
N THR A 48 7.07 7.42 -10.81
CA THR A 48 6.89 8.86 -10.59
C THR A 48 7.64 9.60 -11.67
N VAL A 49 6.93 10.40 -12.42
CA VAL A 49 7.48 11.24 -13.48
C VAL A 49 7.56 12.66 -12.94
N ASN A 50 8.76 13.22 -12.88
CA ASN A 50 8.95 14.63 -12.59
C ASN A 50 8.62 15.45 -13.83
N LEU A 51 7.80 16.48 -13.66
CA LEU A 51 7.35 17.36 -14.73
C LEU A 51 8.23 18.60 -14.70
N ASP A 52 9.52 18.42 -15.05
CA ASP A 52 10.55 19.46 -14.88
C ASP A 52 10.55 20.51 -16.02
N ASP A 53 9.79 20.24 -17.10
CA ASP A 53 9.68 21.13 -18.24
C ASP A 53 8.23 21.57 -18.48
N ASP A 54 8.06 22.76 -19.08
CA ASP A 54 6.74 23.36 -19.33
C ASP A 54 5.84 22.48 -20.20
N ALA A 55 6.41 21.77 -21.18
CA ALA A 55 5.64 20.90 -22.07
C ALA A 55 5.04 19.71 -21.30
N SER A 56 5.84 19.10 -20.42
CA SER A 56 5.39 18.03 -19.52
C SER A 56 4.33 18.53 -18.54
N GLN A 57 4.53 19.71 -17.93
CA GLN A 57 3.57 20.29 -16.98
C GLN A 57 2.22 20.60 -17.63
N GLN A 58 2.22 21.13 -18.86
CA GLN A 58 0.99 21.42 -19.60
C GLN A 58 0.29 20.16 -20.11
N ALA A 59 1.05 19.11 -20.44
CA ALA A 59 0.53 17.87 -20.99
C ALA A 59 -0.04 16.92 -19.92
N ALA A 60 0.50 16.95 -18.69
CA ALA A 60 0.04 16.09 -17.61
C ALA A 60 -1.33 16.54 -17.07
N PRO A 61 -2.31 15.65 -17.00
CA PRO A 61 -3.66 15.99 -16.54
C PRO A 61 -3.67 16.38 -15.05
N TRP A 62 -4.55 17.30 -14.68
CA TRP A 62 -4.80 17.67 -13.28
C TRP A 62 -5.75 16.70 -12.57
N VAL A 63 -6.53 15.94 -13.31
CA VAL A 63 -7.44 14.92 -12.79
C VAL A 63 -6.78 13.55 -12.83
N SER A 64 -7.16 12.68 -11.89
CA SER A 64 -6.75 11.28 -11.97
C SER A 64 -7.47 10.59 -13.12
N LEU A 65 -6.74 9.80 -13.88
CA LEU A 65 -7.25 9.00 -14.98
C LEU A 65 -7.09 7.52 -14.69
N MET A 66 -8.07 6.72 -15.09
CA MET A 66 -8.02 5.28 -15.01
C MET A 66 -8.25 4.67 -16.40
N ASP A 67 -7.28 3.90 -16.86
CA ASP A 67 -7.41 3.04 -18.03
C ASP A 67 -7.86 1.65 -17.54
N ASP A 68 -9.17 1.41 -17.58
CA ASP A 68 -9.75 0.20 -17.00
C ASP A 68 -9.32 -1.10 -17.70
N PRO A 69 -9.21 -1.18 -19.03
CA PRO A 69 -8.72 -2.36 -19.73
C PRO A 69 -7.34 -2.84 -19.28
N VAL A 70 -6.38 -1.93 -19.08
CA VAL A 70 -5.01 -2.25 -18.69
C VAL A 70 -4.74 -2.08 -17.20
N LYS A 71 -5.74 -1.60 -16.44
CA LYS A 71 -5.67 -1.38 -14.98
C LYS A 71 -4.52 -0.46 -14.55
N ILE A 72 -4.31 0.60 -15.34
CA ILE A 72 -3.35 1.67 -15.04
C ILE A 72 -4.10 2.91 -14.55
N VAL A 73 -3.58 3.51 -13.49
CA VAL A 73 -4.09 4.76 -12.92
C VAL A 73 -2.98 5.80 -12.93
N SER A 74 -3.30 7.01 -13.40
CA SER A 74 -2.42 8.17 -13.26
C SER A 74 -3.03 9.20 -12.31
N SER A 75 -2.18 9.85 -11.53
CA SER A 75 -2.58 10.91 -10.60
C SER A 75 -1.50 11.97 -10.51
N ARG A 76 -1.86 13.23 -10.67
CA ARG A 76 -0.96 14.36 -10.44
C ARG A 76 -0.92 14.65 -8.95
N LEU A 77 0.22 14.36 -8.32
CA LEU A 77 0.40 14.48 -6.87
C LEU A 77 0.80 15.89 -6.45
N ALA A 78 1.43 16.63 -7.37
CA ALA A 78 1.88 18.01 -7.20
C ALA A 78 1.97 18.69 -8.58
N PRO A 79 2.13 20.02 -8.66
CA PRO A 79 2.29 20.71 -9.94
C PRO A 79 3.38 20.12 -10.84
N ASP A 80 4.44 19.63 -10.23
CA ASP A 80 5.66 19.09 -10.86
C ASP A 80 5.76 17.55 -10.83
N ARG A 81 4.69 16.81 -10.42
CA ARG A 81 4.82 15.38 -10.16
C ARG A 81 3.61 14.57 -10.57
N LEU A 82 3.79 13.69 -11.54
CA LEU A 82 2.80 12.72 -11.99
C LEU A 82 3.18 11.33 -11.53
N ARG A 83 2.27 10.62 -10.87
CA ARG A 83 2.42 9.21 -10.54
C ARG A 83 1.55 8.36 -11.44
N VAL A 84 2.12 7.29 -11.97
CA VAL A 84 1.40 6.27 -12.75
C VAL A 84 1.62 4.92 -12.09
N ALA A 85 0.53 4.24 -11.77
CA ALA A 85 0.54 2.98 -11.03
C ALA A 85 -0.29 1.93 -11.75
N GLY A 86 0.15 0.68 -11.68
CA GLY A 86 -0.55 -0.45 -12.24
C GLY A 86 0.00 -1.77 -11.73
N THR A 87 -0.34 -2.84 -12.41
CA THR A 87 0.17 -4.20 -12.20
C THR A 87 -0.27 -4.82 -10.87
N ALA A 88 -0.55 -6.11 -10.94
CA ALA A 88 -0.69 -6.99 -9.80
C ALA A 88 0.16 -8.23 -10.05
N GLU A 89 1.18 -8.46 -9.22
CA GLU A 89 2.10 -9.57 -9.35
C GLU A 89 2.06 -10.46 -8.11
N PHE A 90 1.87 -11.75 -8.32
CA PHE A 90 1.90 -12.76 -7.27
C PHE A 90 3.33 -13.33 -7.19
N ASN A 91 4.17 -12.74 -6.34
CA ASN A 91 5.58 -13.09 -6.21
C ASN A 91 6.04 -13.13 -4.74
N GLY A 92 5.14 -13.47 -3.82
CA GLY A 92 5.43 -13.53 -2.39
C GLY A 92 5.98 -12.23 -1.83
N TYR A 93 6.92 -12.31 -0.90
CA TYR A 93 7.54 -11.16 -0.23
C TYR A 93 8.75 -10.60 -1.02
N ASN A 94 8.74 -10.72 -2.34
CA ASN A 94 9.79 -10.16 -3.19
C ASN A 94 9.57 -8.66 -3.43
N TYR A 95 10.58 -7.84 -3.18
CA TYR A 95 10.56 -6.37 -3.35
C TYR A 95 11.32 -5.90 -4.60
N ASP A 96 11.91 -6.80 -5.38
CA ASP A 96 12.70 -6.43 -6.56
C ASP A 96 11.84 -5.66 -7.55
N ILE A 97 12.40 -4.58 -8.08
CA ILE A 97 11.77 -3.78 -9.14
C ILE A 97 12.22 -4.36 -10.48
N ARG A 98 11.29 -4.94 -11.21
CA ARG A 98 11.55 -5.57 -12.50
C ARG A 98 11.28 -4.60 -13.64
N ALA A 99 12.23 -4.50 -14.57
CA ALA A 99 12.13 -3.61 -15.72
C ALA A 99 10.94 -3.96 -16.64
N ASP A 100 10.66 -5.26 -16.83
CA ASP A 100 9.51 -5.76 -17.62
C ASP A 100 8.14 -5.41 -17.01
N ARG A 101 8.10 -4.98 -15.74
CA ARG A 101 6.89 -4.50 -15.06
C ARG A 101 6.79 -2.98 -15.02
N ILE A 102 7.90 -2.30 -15.19
CA ILE A 102 7.96 -0.83 -15.28
C ILE A 102 7.70 -0.34 -16.70
N GLU A 103 8.28 -1.01 -17.71
CA GLU A 103 8.18 -0.59 -19.12
C GLU A 103 6.72 -0.43 -19.61
N PRO A 104 5.72 -1.27 -19.23
CA PRO A 104 4.34 -1.02 -19.61
C PRO A 104 3.78 0.30 -19.10
N LEU A 105 4.19 0.76 -17.91
CA LEU A 105 3.75 2.03 -17.33
C LEU A 105 4.36 3.21 -18.11
N VAL A 106 5.64 3.12 -18.44
CA VAL A 106 6.35 4.13 -19.24
C VAL A 106 5.75 4.22 -20.65
N THR A 107 5.53 3.07 -21.28
CA THR A 107 4.91 2.97 -22.61
C THR A 107 3.51 3.56 -22.62
N TRP A 108 2.73 3.30 -21.59
CA TRP A 108 1.38 3.88 -21.43
C TRP A 108 1.45 5.42 -21.37
N VAL A 109 2.36 6.00 -20.57
CA VAL A 109 2.52 7.46 -20.50
C VAL A 109 2.91 8.03 -21.84
N ARG A 110 3.86 7.42 -22.54
CA ARG A 110 4.30 7.87 -23.88
C ARG A 110 3.18 7.85 -24.92
N ARG A 111 2.28 6.89 -24.81
CA ARG A 111 1.12 6.76 -25.71
C ARG A 111 0.03 7.78 -25.38
N GLU A 112 -0.38 7.88 -24.11
CA GLU A 112 -1.50 8.72 -23.70
C GLU A 112 -1.12 10.20 -23.51
N MET A 113 0.15 10.46 -23.18
CA MET A 113 0.67 11.79 -22.86
C MET A 113 2.01 12.02 -23.59
N PRO A 114 2.02 12.08 -24.93
CA PRO A 114 3.27 12.03 -25.73
C PRO A 114 4.22 13.23 -25.50
N ARG A 115 3.74 14.32 -24.89
CA ARG A 115 4.59 15.46 -24.52
C ARG A 115 5.16 15.40 -23.10
N VAL A 116 4.82 14.37 -22.32
CA VAL A 116 5.38 14.15 -20.98
C VAL A 116 6.71 13.43 -21.11
N ASN A 117 7.77 14.04 -20.60
CA ASN A 117 9.11 13.46 -20.61
C ASN A 117 9.25 12.37 -19.54
N THR A 118 9.43 11.13 -19.97
CA THR A 118 9.57 9.97 -19.09
C THR A 118 11.00 9.51 -18.88
N SER A 119 12.01 10.24 -19.39
CA SER A 119 13.41 9.79 -19.38
C SER A 119 13.99 9.58 -17.96
N ALA A 120 13.51 10.36 -17.00
CA ALA A 120 13.92 10.31 -15.58
C ALA A 120 12.80 9.74 -14.67
N ALA A 121 11.92 8.90 -15.20
CA ALA A 121 10.86 8.28 -14.40
C ALA A 121 11.46 7.39 -13.30
N VAL A 122 11.04 7.64 -12.05
CA VAL A 122 11.53 6.91 -10.87
C VAL A 122 10.61 5.72 -10.59
N PRO A 123 11.10 4.48 -10.71
CA PRO A 123 10.31 3.28 -10.45
C PRO A 123 10.15 3.01 -8.95
N TRP A 124 9.03 2.38 -8.60
CA TRP A 124 8.75 1.92 -7.24
C TRP A 124 7.89 0.64 -7.29
N ALA A 125 8.08 -0.21 -6.29
CA ALA A 125 7.22 -1.37 -6.07
C ALA A 125 6.86 -1.51 -4.59
N GLY A 126 5.68 -2.08 -4.31
CA GLY A 126 5.23 -2.32 -2.93
C GLY A 126 4.22 -3.46 -2.85
N LEU A 127 4.12 -4.04 -1.66
CA LEU A 127 3.28 -5.20 -1.37
C LEU A 127 1.94 -4.76 -0.78
N ARG A 128 0.86 -5.05 -1.49
CA ARG A 128 -0.50 -4.81 -1.00
C ARG A 128 -0.92 -5.97 -0.10
N PRO A 129 -1.40 -5.71 1.11
CA PRO A 129 -1.85 -6.77 2.03
C PRO A 129 -3.25 -7.25 1.60
N MET A 130 -3.32 -8.19 0.65
CA MET A 130 -4.59 -8.67 0.11
C MET A 130 -5.13 -9.85 0.94
N LEU A 131 -6.41 -9.82 1.26
CA LEU A 131 -7.15 -10.97 1.77
C LEU A 131 -7.93 -11.65 0.63
N PRO A 132 -8.24 -12.95 0.72
CA PRO A 132 -8.90 -13.69 -0.36
C PRO A 132 -10.29 -13.15 -0.74
N ASP A 133 -11.01 -12.59 0.23
CA ASP A 133 -12.32 -11.95 0.08
C ASP A 133 -12.24 -10.45 -0.24
N LEU A 134 -11.02 -9.89 -0.34
CA LEU A 134 -10.74 -8.48 -0.57
C LEU A 134 -11.24 -7.54 0.54
N MET A 135 -11.73 -8.08 1.65
CA MET A 135 -12.24 -7.30 2.78
C MET A 135 -11.17 -7.17 3.88
N PRO A 136 -10.99 -5.97 4.48
CA PRO A 136 -10.04 -5.81 5.57
C PRO A 136 -10.47 -6.61 6.81
N LYS A 137 -9.48 -7.15 7.53
CA LYS A 137 -9.68 -7.74 8.85
C LYS A 137 -9.75 -6.62 9.88
N VAL A 138 -10.95 -6.30 10.35
CA VAL A 138 -11.19 -5.33 11.44
C VAL A 138 -11.90 -6.04 12.56
N GLY A 139 -11.32 -6.10 13.77
CA GLY A 139 -11.95 -6.75 14.89
C GLY A 139 -10.98 -7.36 15.90
N ALA A 140 -11.54 -8.05 16.90
CA ALA A 140 -10.76 -8.71 17.93
C ALA A 140 -10.08 -9.99 17.42
N GLY A 141 -8.92 -10.30 17.99
CA GLY A 141 -8.25 -11.58 17.91
C GLY A 141 -8.81 -12.62 18.91
N LYS A 142 -8.19 -13.79 18.92
CA LYS A 142 -8.54 -14.85 19.89
C LYS A 142 -8.11 -14.53 21.30
N ARG A 143 -6.95 -13.87 21.45
CA ARG A 143 -6.46 -13.43 22.77
C ARG A 143 -7.16 -12.15 23.19
N SER A 144 -7.53 -12.05 24.46
CA SER A 144 -8.01 -10.80 25.05
C SER A 144 -6.97 -9.70 24.89
N GLY A 145 -7.41 -8.46 24.60
CA GLY A 145 -6.54 -7.31 24.37
C GLY A 145 -5.85 -7.28 23.00
N VAL A 146 -6.07 -8.27 22.11
CA VAL A 146 -5.52 -8.27 20.75
C VAL A 146 -6.59 -7.90 19.74
N PHE A 147 -6.27 -6.92 18.88
CA PHE A 147 -7.16 -6.43 17.84
C PHE A 147 -6.42 -6.32 16.50
N TYR A 148 -7.16 -6.32 15.41
CA TYR A 148 -6.64 -6.21 14.04
C TYR A 148 -7.37 -5.12 13.29
N ASN A 149 -6.60 -4.29 12.57
CA ASN A 149 -7.09 -3.38 11.54
C ASN A 149 -6.10 -3.44 10.37
N THR A 150 -6.26 -4.43 9.48
CA THR A 150 -5.26 -4.81 8.49
C THR A 150 -5.88 -5.49 7.27
N GLY A 151 -5.08 -5.75 6.23
CA GLY A 151 -5.56 -6.50 5.06
C GLY A 151 -6.37 -5.67 4.07
N HIS A 152 -6.19 -4.35 4.03
CA HIS A 152 -6.95 -3.41 3.21
C HIS A 152 -6.67 -3.49 1.71
N GLY A 153 -5.72 -4.31 1.29
CA GLY A 153 -5.35 -4.47 -0.11
C GLY A 153 -4.91 -3.14 -0.75
N HIS A 154 -5.54 -2.78 -1.86
CA HIS A 154 -5.28 -1.53 -2.57
C HIS A 154 -6.18 -0.36 -2.12
N LEU A 155 -7.12 -0.60 -1.21
CA LEU A 155 -8.10 0.39 -0.73
C LEU A 155 -7.79 0.94 0.67
N GLY A 156 -6.59 0.71 1.19
CA GLY A 156 -6.24 1.07 2.56
C GLY A 156 -6.44 2.57 2.86
N TRP A 157 -6.05 3.43 1.96
CA TRP A 157 -6.27 4.87 2.10
C TRP A 157 -7.77 5.23 2.12
N THR A 158 -8.53 4.68 1.16
CA THR A 158 -9.96 4.94 1.01
C THR A 158 -10.77 4.47 2.22
N LEU A 159 -10.40 3.33 2.81
CA LEU A 159 -11.12 2.71 3.92
C LEU A 159 -10.62 3.16 5.30
N ALA A 160 -9.55 3.95 5.38
CA ALA A 160 -8.86 4.26 6.63
C ALA A 160 -9.79 4.82 7.71
N ALA A 161 -10.60 5.82 7.39
CA ALA A 161 -11.51 6.45 8.34
C ALA A 161 -12.59 5.47 8.84
N ALA A 162 -13.26 4.76 7.94
CA ALA A 162 -14.33 3.83 8.29
C ALA A 162 -13.82 2.65 9.13
N THR A 163 -12.65 2.10 8.80
CA THR A 163 -12.06 1.00 9.58
C THR A 163 -11.48 1.46 10.91
N ALA A 164 -10.99 2.71 11.00
CA ALA A 164 -10.58 3.32 12.26
C ALA A 164 -11.77 3.50 13.21
N GLU A 165 -12.90 4.02 12.72
CA GLU A 165 -14.13 4.16 13.50
C GLU A 165 -14.63 2.79 13.99
N THR A 166 -14.68 1.80 13.10
CA THR A 166 -15.11 0.44 13.43
C THR A 166 -14.25 -0.18 14.50
N ILE A 167 -12.92 -0.13 14.38
CA ILE A 167 -12.02 -0.75 15.36
C ILE A 167 -12.06 -0.03 16.70
N THR A 168 -12.22 1.30 16.69
CA THR A 168 -12.37 2.09 17.91
C THR A 168 -13.60 1.65 18.70
N ALA A 169 -14.74 1.54 18.03
CA ALA A 169 -15.97 1.06 18.70
C ALA A 169 -15.81 -0.34 19.32
N ILE A 170 -15.13 -1.25 18.62
CA ILE A 170 -14.85 -2.60 19.11
C ILE A 170 -13.94 -2.59 20.34
N ILE A 171 -12.88 -1.76 20.32
CA ILE A 171 -11.93 -1.63 21.43
C ILE A 171 -12.63 -1.06 22.65
N THR A 172 -13.35 0.05 22.52
CA THR A 172 -14.07 0.71 23.60
C THR A 172 -15.10 -0.21 24.26
N ALA A 173 -15.76 -1.07 23.48
CA ALA A 173 -16.71 -2.03 24.02
C ALA A 173 -16.06 -3.20 24.81
N ARG A 174 -14.75 -3.46 24.60
CA ARG A 174 -14.05 -4.62 25.17
C ARG A 174 -12.98 -4.27 26.20
N LEU A 175 -12.46 -3.07 26.14
CA LEU A 175 -11.53 -2.51 27.10
C LEU A 175 -12.22 -1.30 27.75
N PRO A 176 -13.01 -1.51 28.83
CA PRO A 176 -13.64 -0.38 29.50
C PRO A 176 -12.55 0.55 30.07
N VAL A 177 -12.68 1.82 29.74
CA VAL A 177 -11.84 2.90 30.27
C VAL A 177 -12.27 3.20 31.70
#